data_cb9fd8989d14511df5756f0064947609
#
_entry.id   cb9fd8989d14511df5756f0064947609
#
_cell.length_a   1.000
_cell.length_b   1.000
_cell.length_c   1.000
_cell.angle_alpha   90.00
_cell.angle_beta   90.00
_cell.angle_gamma   90.00
#
_symmetry.space_group_name_H-M   'P 1'
#
loop_
_entity.id
_entity.type
_entity.pdbx_description
1 polymer ?
#
loop_
_entity_poly.entity_id
_entity_poly.type
_entity_poly.pdbx_seq_one_letter_code
_entity_poly.pdbx_strand_id
1 'polypeptide(L)'
;LPISASDSTLLVLTSGYRILPVTTPLHRAMTVSVRAFVPENLQPHTVLAARNVKGRLTCIGGKYADGAVTATTRTTGELFVVADTIPPRIRPLFTEGADLTRASGMRFRVGDNFSGIASCTLFIDGKWVPCDRLPMQDTLIHLFEEPPARKSHSVRLTLTDACGNTACWEGTIRR
;
A
#
# COMPACT_ATOMS: atom_id res chain seq x y z
N LEU A 1 -20.72 22.21 -1.46
CA LEU A 1 -21.29 21.12 -2.26
C LEU A 1 -20.60 19.83 -1.83
N PRO A 2 -21.33 18.77 -1.46
CA PRO A 2 -20.71 17.50 -1.17
C PRO A 2 -20.09 16.95 -2.45
N ILE A 3 -18.77 16.72 -2.40
CA ILE A 3 -18.01 16.21 -3.52
C ILE A 3 -18.25 14.70 -3.54
N SER A 4 -18.93 14.23 -4.57
CA SER A 4 -19.04 12.81 -4.87
C SER A 4 -17.64 12.26 -5.09
N ALA A 5 -17.13 11.48 -4.13
CA ALA A 5 -15.94 10.66 -4.30
C ALA A 5 -16.35 9.50 -5.21
N SER A 6 -15.91 9.52 -6.45
CA SER A 6 -16.14 8.42 -7.40
C SER A 6 -15.24 7.19 -7.16
N ASP A 7 -14.57 7.12 -6.01
CA ASP A 7 -13.85 5.94 -5.52
C ASP A 7 -14.60 5.37 -4.34
N SER A 8 -15.42 4.35 -4.56
CA SER A 8 -16.27 3.68 -3.57
C SER A 8 -15.51 2.96 -2.45
N THR A 9 -14.20 3.14 -2.35
CA THR A 9 -13.30 2.42 -1.46
C THR A 9 -12.61 3.30 -0.41
N LEU A 10 -12.72 4.64 -0.52
CA LEU A 10 -12.12 5.57 0.41
C LEU A 10 -13.18 6.32 1.23
N LEU A 11 -12.97 6.38 2.53
CA LEU A 11 -13.78 7.21 3.42
C LEU A 11 -13.18 8.62 3.49
N VAL A 12 -13.82 9.60 2.88
CA VAL A 12 -13.44 11.01 3.00
C VAL A 12 -14.03 11.57 4.29
N LEU A 13 -13.17 11.97 5.22
CA LEU A 13 -13.56 12.36 6.59
C LEU A 13 -13.71 13.87 6.76
N THR A 14 -13.19 14.68 5.83
CA THR A 14 -13.29 16.15 5.89
C THR A 14 -13.72 16.75 4.56
N SER A 15 -14.26 17.97 4.60
CA SER A 15 -14.28 18.86 3.44
C SER A 15 -12.85 19.22 3.02
N GLY A 16 -12.65 19.53 1.73
CA GLY A 16 -11.31 19.88 1.22
C GLY A 16 -10.78 21.19 1.78
N TYR A 17 -9.53 21.21 2.16
CA TYR A 17 -8.77 22.41 2.54
C TYR A 17 -7.86 22.82 1.40
N ARG A 18 -7.99 24.02 0.87
CA ARG A 18 -7.14 24.50 -0.22
C ARG A 18 -5.90 25.17 0.33
N ILE A 19 -4.73 24.66 -0.06
CA ILE A 19 -3.42 25.24 0.25
C ILE A 19 -2.76 25.61 -1.07
N LEU A 20 -2.72 26.88 -1.39
CA LEU A 20 -2.17 27.42 -2.63
C LEU A 20 -2.86 26.86 -3.90
N PRO A 21 -2.71 27.48 -5.05
CA PRO A 21 -3.13 26.89 -6.30
C PRO A 21 -2.36 25.60 -6.60
N VAL A 22 -3.02 24.60 -7.17
CA VAL A 22 -2.42 23.30 -7.54
C VAL A 22 -1.21 23.42 -8.48
N THR A 23 -1.11 24.53 -9.18
CA THR A 23 -0.02 24.85 -10.11
C THR A 23 1.19 25.50 -9.47
N THR A 24 1.14 25.79 -8.14
CA THR A 24 2.26 26.43 -7.44
C THR A 24 3.32 25.40 -7.09
N PRO A 25 4.52 25.45 -7.71
CA PRO A 25 5.59 24.52 -7.37
C PRO A 25 6.22 24.91 -6.03
N LEU A 26 6.52 23.90 -5.21
CA LEU A 26 7.26 24.07 -3.95
C LEU A 26 8.69 23.56 -4.11
N HIS A 27 9.67 24.44 -3.88
CA HIS A 27 11.08 24.06 -3.86
C HIS A 27 11.43 23.15 -2.67
N ARG A 28 10.77 23.37 -1.54
CA ARG A 28 10.94 22.57 -0.31
C ARG A 28 9.61 21.97 0.10
N ALA A 29 9.67 20.79 0.73
CA ALA A 29 8.51 20.22 1.34
C ALA A 29 8.03 21.08 2.52
N MET A 30 6.71 21.15 2.70
CA MET A 30 6.05 21.78 3.84
C MET A 30 5.44 20.69 4.72
N THR A 31 5.38 20.94 6.03
CA THR A 31 4.60 20.13 6.94
C THR A 31 3.19 20.71 7.01
N VAL A 32 2.20 19.87 6.79
CA VAL A 32 0.78 20.23 6.85
C VAL A 32 0.13 19.41 7.94
N SER A 33 -0.64 20.09 8.82
CA SER A 33 -1.45 19.45 9.85
C SER A 33 -2.90 19.86 9.65
N VAL A 34 -3.78 18.87 9.46
CA VAL A 34 -5.21 19.07 9.24
C VAL A 34 -5.98 18.47 10.41
N ARG A 35 -6.68 19.32 11.15
CA ARG A 35 -7.54 18.87 12.25
C ARG A 35 -8.77 18.17 11.70
N ALA A 36 -9.10 17.03 12.28
CA ALA A 36 -10.27 16.25 11.93
C ALA A 36 -10.75 15.45 13.14
N PHE A 37 -12.05 15.32 13.28
CA PHE A 37 -12.62 14.31 14.18
C PHE A 37 -12.60 12.98 13.45
N VAL A 38 -11.88 12.01 14.00
CA VAL A 38 -11.73 10.67 13.42
C VAL A 38 -12.13 9.63 14.47
N PRO A 39 -13.11 8.75 14.19
CA PRO A 39 -13.46 7.65 15.07
C PRO A 39 -12.23 6.79 15.41
N GLU A 40 -12.14 6.28 16.64
CA GLU A 40 -10.96 5.55 17.13
C GLU A 40 -10.53 4.39 16.21
N ASN A 41 -11.49 3.62 15.72
CA ASN A 41 -11.24 2.50 14.81
C ASN A 41 -10.69 2.90 13.44
N LEU A 42 -10.81 4.16 13.03
CA LEU A 42 -10.29 4.67 11.76
C LEU A 42 -8.96 5.42 11.91
N GLN A 43 -8.59 5.81 13.13
CA GLN A 43 -7.37 6.60 13.36
C GLN A 43 -6.09 5.96 12.80
N PRO A 44 -5.85 4.64 12.97
CA PRO A 44 -4.67 4.00 12.40
C PRO A 44 -4.63 4.00 10.87
N HIS A 45 -5.80 4.05 10.24
CA HIS A 45 -5.98 3.99 8.78
C HIS A 45 -6.10 5.36 8.12
N THR A 46 -5.88 6.44 8.88
CA THR A 46 -6.17 7.82 8.43
C THR A 46 -4.90 8.52 7.95
N VAL A 47 -4.98 9.07 6.74
CA VAL A 47 -3.91 9.79 6.05
C VAL A 47 -4.42 11.06 5.38
N LEU A 48 -3.50 11.93 4.93
CA LEU A 48 -3.81 13.02 4.02
C LEU A 48 -3.82 12.55 2.57
N ALA A 49 -4.76 13.09 1.82
CA ALA A 49 -4.87 12.96 0.37
C ALA A 49 -4.88 14.33 -0.29
N ALA A 50 -4.34 14.42 -1.51
CA ALA A 50 -4.48 15.59 -2.36
C ALA A 50 -5.34 15.26 -3.57
N ARG A 51 -6.16 16.21 -4.00
CA ARG A 51 -6.85 16.12 -5.28
C ARG A 51 -5.91 16.57 -6.40
N ASN A 52 -5.66 15.68 -7.35
CA ASN A 52 -4.86 16.00 -8.54
C ASN A 52 -5.69 16.77 -9.57
N VAL A 53 -5.04 17.25 -10.62
CA VAL A 53 -5.67 18.02 -11.72
C VAL A 53 -6.78 17.25 -12.47
N LYS A 54 -6.79 15.91 -12.37
CA LYS A 54 -7.83 15.05 -12.95
C LYS A 54 -9.00 14.81 -11.99
N GLY A 55 -9.00 15.46 -10.81
CA GLY A 55 -10.05 15.30 -9.80
C GLY A 55 -9.91 14.06 -8.91
N ARG A 56 -8.88 13.21 -9.11
CA ARG A 56 -8.63 12.02 -8.31
C ARG A 56 -7.87 12.36 -7.03
N LEU A 57 -8.20 11.64 -5.96
CA LEU A 57 -7.43 11.68 -4.72
C LEU A 57 -6.15 10.83 -4.87
N THR A 58 -5.05 11.38 -4.41
CA THR A 58 -3.74 10.68 -4.32
C THR A 58 -3.26 10.74 -2.88
N CYS A 59 -2.74 9.64 -2.36
CA CYS A 59 -2.22 9.58 -1.01
C CYS A 59 -0.99 10.48 -0.86
N ILE A 60 -0.98 11.30 0.17
CA ILE A 60 0.20 12.08 0.61
C ILE A 60 0.91 11.34 1.74
N GLY A 61 0.18 10.50 2.48
CA GLY A 61 0.63 9.87 3.71
C GLY A 61 0.29 10.71 4.94
N GLY A 62 1.08 10.55 5.99
CA GLY A 62 0.87 11.21 7.28
C GLY A 62 0.37 10.24 8.34
N LYS A 63 0.22 10.78 9.56
CA LYS A 63 -0.30 10.02 10.70
C LYS A 63 -1.28 10.88 11.48
N TYR A 64 -2.32 10.24 11.99
CA TYR A 64 -3.27 10.85 12.91
C TYR A 64 -2.70 10.82 14.33
N ALA A 65 -2.64 11.97 14.98
CA ALA A 65 -2.31 12.12 16.39
C ALA A 65 -2.92 13.44 16.91
N ASP A 66 -3.32 13.46 18.16
CA ASP A 66 -3.80 14.67 18.86
C ASP A 66 -4.90 15.43 18.09
N GLY A 67 -5.81 14.71 17.46
CA GLY A 67 -6.94 15.31 16.74
C GLY A 67 -6.58 15.89 15.36
N ALA A 68 -5.41 15.56 14.81
CA ALA A 68 -4.97 16.05 13.51
C ALA A 68 -4.20 14.99 12.72
N VAL A 69 -4.24 15.06 11.39
CA VAL A 69 -3.35 14.31 10.50
C VAL A 69 -2.22 15.22 10.06
N THR A 70 -0.99 14.80 10.31
CA THR A 70 0.21 15.56 9.94
C THR A 70 1.02 14.80 8.90
N ALA A 71 1.37 15.48 7.80
CA ALA A 71 2.21 14.95 6.73
C ALA A 71 3.18 16.00 6.20
N THR A 72 4.27 15.54 5.61
CA THR A 72 5.23 16.37 4.88
C THR A 72 5.04 16.15 3.38
N THR A 73 4.80 17.24 2.64
CA THR A 73 4.46 17.18 1.23
C THR A 73 5.03 18.33 0.41
N ARG A 74 5.22 18.11 -0.88
CA ARG A 74 5.43 19.16 -1.89
C ARG A 74 4.18 19.43 -2.72
N THR A 75 3.10 18.68 -2.48
CA THR A 75 1.84 18.80 -3.20
C THR A 75 1.05 19.97 -2.66
N THR A 76 0.55 20.80 -3.56
CA THR A 76 -0.36 21.93 -3.29
C THR A 76 -1.76 21.58 -3.81
N GLY A 77 -2.75 22.43 -3.55
CA GLY A 77 -4.12 22.25 -4.00
C GLY A 77 -5.07 21.84 -2.87
N GLU A 78 -6.04 21.03 -3.16
CA GLU A 78 -7.06 20.61 -2.19
C GLU A 78 -6.59 19.36 -1.44
N LEU A 79 -6.54 19.47 -0.12
CA LEU A 79 -6.18 18.39 0.80
C LEU A 79 -7.41 17.89 1.54
N PHE A 80 -7.43 16.59 1.79
CA PHE A 80 -8.50 15.89 2.48
C PHE A 80 -7.91 14.96 3.53
N VAL A 81 -8.63 14.77 4.63
CA VAL A 81 -8.39 13.65 5.54
C VAL A 81 -9.23 12.49 5.06
N VAL A 82 -8.58 11.36 4.81
CA VAL A 82 -9.23 10.14 4.29
C VAL A 82 -8.81 8.93 5.12
N ALA A 83 -9.67 7.92 5.20
CA ALA A 83 -9.29 6.63 5.76
C ALA A 83 -9.24 5.57 4.65
N ASP A 84 -8.12 4.85 4.59
CA ASP A 84 -7.91 3.68 3.76
C ASP A 84 -7.98 2.42 4.64
N THR A 85 -9.03 1.66 4.50
CA THR A 85 -9.30 0.45 5.30
C THR A 85 -9.22 -0.83 4.47
N ILE A 86 -8.77 -0.73 3.21
CA ILE A 86 -8.73 -1.87 2.31
C ILE A 86 -7.33 -2.45 2.25
N PRO A 87 -7.15 -3.73 2.61
CA PRO A 87 -5.85 -4.38 2.53
C PRO A 87 -5.30 -4.46 1.11
N PRO A 88 -3.97 -4.52 0.95
CA PRO A 88 -3.33 -4.77 -0.32
C PRO A 88 -3.75 -6.12 -0.92
N ARG A 89 -3.58 -6.28 -2.22
CA ARG A 89 -3.94 -7.50 -2.95
C ARG A 89 -2.69 -8.31 -3.27
N ILE A 90 -2.81 -9.64 -3.11
CA ILE A 90 -1.77 -10.61 -3.46
C ILE A 90 -2.35 -11.58 -4.47
N ARG A 91 -1.64 -11.79 -5.57
CA ARG A 91 -1.96 -12.81 -6.57
C ARG A 91 -0.68 -13.54 -6.97
N PRO A 92 -0.52 -14.82 -6.62
CA PRO A 92 0.59 -15.63 -7.14
C PRO A 92 0.52 -15.73 -8.66
N LEU A 93 1.68 -15.71 -9.31
CA LEU A 93 1.79 -15.93 -10.76
C LEU A 93 2.12 -17.41 -11.08
N PHE A 94 1.73 -18.28 -10.19
CA PHE A 94 1.81 -19.74 -10.31
C PHE A 94 0.56 -20.35 -9.65
N THR A 95 0.28 -21.62 -9.95
CA THR A 95 -0.84 -22.37 -9.34
C THR A 95 -0.43 -22.97 -8.00
N GLU A 96 -1.40 -23.23 -7.13
CA GLU A 96 -1.19 -23.98 -5.88
C GLU A 96 -0.52 -25.33 -6.18
N GLY A 97 0.53 -25.68 -5.42
CA GLY A 97 1.29 -26.91 -5.61
C GLY A 97 2.16 -26.96 -6.87
N ALA A 98 2.37 -25.81 -7.54
CA ALA A 98 3.16 -25.77 -8.79
C ALA A 98 4.56 -26.35 -8.61
N ASP A 99 5.00 -27.11 -9.61
CA ASP A 99 6.38 -27.61 -9.69
C ASP A 99 7.29 -26.49 -10.22
N LEU A 100 8.07 -25.91 -9.33
CA LEU A 100 9.03 -24.84 -9.60
C LEU A 100 10.49 -25.34 -9.60
N THR A 101 10.73 -26.66 -9.73
CA THR A 101 12.09 -27.23 -9.73
C THR A 101 13.00 -26.69 -10.82
N ARG A 102 12.42 -26.25 -11.96
CA ARG A 102 13.15 -25.64 -13.09
C ARG A 102 13.04 -24.12 -13.14
N ALA A 103 12.28 -23.52 -12.25
CA ALA A 103 12.12 -22.08 -12.20
C ALA A 103 13.28 -21.42 -11.47
N SER A 104 13.67 -20.23 -11.91
CA SER A 104 14.69 -19.41 -11.24
C SER A 104 14.15 -18.67 -10.00
N GLY A 105 12.85 -18.64 -9.82
CA GLY A 105 12.20 -17.97 -8.70
C GLY A 105 10.69 -18.05 -8.76
N MET A 106 10.03 -17.51 -7.74
CA MET A 106 8.57 -17.37 -7.71
C MET A 106 8.18 -15.89 -7.73
N ARG A 107 7.01 -15.61 -8.28
CA ARG A 107 6.53 -14.24 -8.49
C ARG A 107 5.10 -14.08 -8.01
N PHE A 108 4.83 -12.90 -7.46
CA PHE A 108 3.50 -12.49 -7.02
C PHE A 108 3.17 -11.14 -7.63
N ARG A 109 2.01 -11.02 -8.26
CA ARG A 109 1.45 -9.70 -8.58
C ARG A 109 0.83 -9.13 -7.31
N VAL A 110 1.21 -7.90 -7.00
CA VAL A 110 0.75 -7.21 -5.80
C VAL A 110 0.23 -5.83 -6.16
N GLY A 111 -0.66 -5.29 -5.35
CA GLY A 111 -1.20 -3.94 -5.59
C GLY A 111 -1.93 -3.45 -4.37
N ASP A 112 -2.08 -2.16 -4.32
CA ASP A 112 -2.85 -1.46 -3.30
C ASP A 112 -3.80 -0.48 -3.97
N ASN A 113 -4.92 -0.19 -3.29
CA ASN A 113 -5.93 0.70 -3.85
C ASN A 113 -5.60 2.18 -3.66
N PHE A 114 -4.83 2.55 -2.58
CA PHE A 114 -4.63 3.96 -2.26
C PHE A 114 -3.32 4.28 -1.54
N SER A 115 -3.09 3.76 -0.32
CA SER A 115 -1.96 4.18 0.53
C SER A 115 -0.62 3.61 0.09
N GLY A 116 -0.64 2.56 -0.71
CA GLY A 116 0.54 1.87 -1.22
C GLY A 116 1.11 0.84 -0.26
N ILE A 117 1.86 -0.13 -0.80
CA ILE A 117 2.48 -1.21 -0.01
C ILE A 117 3.68 -0.64 0.75
N ALA A 118 3.64 -0.71 2.08
CA ALA A 118 4.70 -0.26 2.98
C ALA A 118 5.71 -1.36 3.30
N SER A 119 5.24 -2.61 3.44
CA SER A 119 6.14 -3.73 3.74
C SER A 119 5.67 -5.04 3.10
N CYS A 120 6.63 -5.93 2.87
CA CYS A 120 6.38 -7.32 2.49
C CYS A 120 7.27 -8.25 3.31
N THR A 121 6.72 -9.41 3.67
CA THR A 121 7.45 -10.46 4.40
C THR A 121 7.10 -11.81 3.81
N LEU A 122 8.12 -12.53 3.34
CA LEU A 122 7.98 -13.84 2.72
C LEU A 122 8.65 -14.91 3.58
N PHE A 123 7.94 -16.00 3.80
CA PHE A 123 8.46 -17.18 4.48
C PHE A 123 8.32 -18.41 3.58
N ILE A 124 9.34 -19.28 3.60
CA ILE A 124 9.31 -20.63 3.04
C ILE A 124 9.64 -21.60 4.18
N ASP A 125 8.77 -22.56 4.43
CA ASP A 125 8.88 -23.52 5.53
C ASP A 125 9.15 -22.84 6.89
N GLY A 126 8.49 -21.70 7.12
CA GLY A 126 8.65 -20.91 8.33
C GLY A 126 9.95 -20.10 8.45
N LYS A 127 10.84 -20.16 7.44
CA LYS A 127 12.06 -19.35 7.38
C LYS A 127 11.82 -18.12 6.54
N TRP A 128 12.22 -16.97 7.05
CA TRP A 128 12.21 -15.73 6.27
C TRP A 128 13.17 -15.82 5.08
N VAL A 129 12.71 -15.34 3.93
CA VAL A 129 13.51 -15.25 2.70
C VAL A 129 13.36 -13.88 2.06
N PRO A 130 14.40 -13.37 1.36
CA PRO A 130 14.34 -12.09 0.69
C PRO A 130 13.30 -12.10 -0.45
N CYS A 131 12.63 -10.98 -0.64
CA CYS A 131 11.67 -10.77 -1.70
C CYS A 131 11.81 -9.36 -2.24
N ASP A 132 12.16 -9.22 -3.51
CA ASP A 132 12.41 -7.94 -4.15
C ASP A 132 11.20 -7.46 -4.93
N ARG A 133 10.97 -6.14 -4.93
CA ARG A 133 9.99 -5.53 -5.82
C ARG A 133 10.65 -5.18 -7.15
N LEU A 134 10.11 -5.71 -8.24
CA LEU A 134 10.60 -5.36 -9.57
C LEU A 134 10.27 -3.90 -9.89
N PRO A 135 11.26 -3.09 -10.32
CA PRO A 135 11.03 -1.69 -10.67
C PRO A 135 9.94 -1.55 -11.73
N MET A 136 9.06 -0.55 -11.56
CA MET A 136 7.95 -0.22 -12.47
C MET A 136 6.95 -1.37 -12.75
N GLN A 137 7.00 -2.43 -11.97
CA GLN A 137 6.06 -3.55 -12.05
C GLN A 137 5.41 -3.76 -10.69
N ASP A 138 4.11 -4.07 -10.71
CA ASP A 138 3.39 -4.49 -9.50
C ASP A 138 3.67 -5.97 -9.21
N THR A 139 4.97 -6.30 -9.11
CA THR A 139 5.42 -7.69 -8.99
C THR A 139 6.51 -7.79 -7.93
N LEU A 140 6.33 -8.72 -7.00
CA LEU A 140 7.36 -9.20 -6.10
C LEU A 140 7.99 -10.47 -6.68
N ILE A 141 9.30 -10.63 -6.50
CA ILE A 141 10.06 -11.80 -6.90
C ILE A 141 10.93 -12.30 -5.75
N HIS A 142 10.92 -13.61 -5.54
CA HIS A 142 11.93 -14.32 -4.77
C HIS A 142 12.73 -15.20 -5.73
N LEU A 143 14.04 -14.97 -5.79
CA LEU A 143 14.97 -15.80 -6.56
C LEU A 143 15.42 -16.97 -5.71
N PHE A 144 15.41 -18.16 -6.31
CA PHE A 144 15.89 -19.35 -5.64
C PHE A 144 17.40 -19.44 -5.74
N GLU A 145 18.09 -19.45 -4.62
CA GLU A 145 19.56 -19.55 -4.55
C GLU A 145 20.03 -21.00 -4.42
N GLU A 146 19.24 -21.85 -3.75
CA GLU A 146 19.60 -23.22 -3.50
C GLU A 146 19.10 -24.18 -4.58
N PRO A 147 19.79 -25.32 -4.82
CA PRO A 147 19.29 -26.35 -5.74
C PRO A 147 17.98 -26.95 -5.23
N PRO A 148 17.11 -27.46 -6.14
CA PRO A 148 15.81 -27.99 -5.76
C PRO A 148 15.91 -29.28 -4.96
N ALA A 149 15.27 -29.33 -3.79
CA ALA A 149 15.19 -30.53 -2.95
C ALA A 149 14.12 -31.53 -3.40
N ARG A 150 13.32 -31.20 -4.42
CA ARG A 150 12.21 -32.00 -5.00
C ARG A 150 11.14 -32.41 -3.98
N LYS A 151 10.89 -31.56 -2.99
CA LYS A 151 9.86 -31.74 -1.97
C LYS A 151 8.83 -30.61 -2.00
N SER A 152 7.76 -30.77 -1.26
CA SER A 152 6.78 -29.70 -1.04
C SER A 152 7.29 -28.72 -0.01
N HIS A 153 7.07 -27.43 -0.25
CA HIS A 153 7.42 -26.33 0.63
C HIS A 153 6.17 -25.48 0.90
N SER A 154 5.96 -25.10 2.15
CA SER A 154 4.96 -24.11 2.53
C SER A 154 5.47 -22.71 2.23
N VAL A 155 4.61 -21.85 1.71
CA VAL A 155 4.93 -20.45 1.38
C VAL A 155 3.90 -19.54 2.01
N ARG A 156 4.35 -18.49 2.71
CA ARG A 156 3.50 -17.45 3.28
C ARG A 156 4.03 -16.08 2.87
N LEU A 157 3.20 -15.28 2.20
CA LEU A 157 3.49 -13.89 1.87
C LEU A 157 2.52 -12.97 2.61
N THR A 158 3.06 -12.04 3.39
CA THR A 158 2.30 -11.02 4.09
C THR A 158 2.67 -9.65 3.54
N LEU A 159 1.66 -8.85 3.19
CA LEU A 159 1.79 -7.45 2.79
C LEU A 159 1.09 -6.56 3.80
N THR A 160 1.70 -5.40 4.06
CA THR A 160 1.06 -4.33 4.85
C THR A 160 1.15 -3.04 4.04
N ASP A 161 0.05 -2.29 3.96
CA ASP A 161 0.03 -0.97 3.34
C ASP A 161 0.50 0.13 4.29
N ALA A 162 0.53 1.39 3.82
CA ALA A 162 0.97 2.51 4.65
C ALA A 162 -0.05 2.92 5.73
N CYS A 163 -1.28 2.42 5.66
CA CYS A 163 -2.33 2.59 6.65
C CYS A 163 -2.47 1.40 7.62
N GLY A 164 -1.55 0.43 7.57
CA GLY A 164 -1.51 -0.73 8.46
C GLY A 164 -2.48 -1.85 8.12
N ASN A 165 -3.20 -1.77 6.97
CA ASN A 165 -4.03 -2.88 6.54
C ASN A 165 -3.16 -4.01 6.01
N THR A 166 -3.49 -5.25 6.39
CA THR A 166 -2.64 -6.42 6.11
C THR A 166 -3.38 -7.46 5.29
N ALA A 167 -2.71 -7.99 4.27
CA ALA A 167 -3.14 -9.16 3.52
C ALA A 167 -2.10 -10.28 3.65
N CYS A 168 -2.57 -11.51 3.73
CA CYS A 168 -1.75 -12.71 3.78
C CYS A 168 -2.19 -13.68 2.69
N TRP A 169 -1.22 -14.28 2.00
CA TRP A 169 -1.42 -15.41 1.12
C TRP A 169 -0.58 -16.58 1.61
N GLU A 170 -1.19 -17.74 1.67
CA GLU A 170 -0.54 -19.00 2.04
C GLU A 170 -0.81 -20.04 0.96
N GLY A 171 0.17 -20.87 0.69
CA GLY A 171 0.06 -21.95 -0.27
C GLY A 171 1.31 -22.82 -0.30
N THR A 172 1.36 -23.74 -1.24
CA THR A 172 2.46 -24.68 -1.39
C THR A 172 3.08 -24.61 -2.79
N ILE A 173 4.36 -24.94 -2.87
CA ILE A 173 5.10 -25.18 -4.12
C ILE A 173 5.88 -26.48 -3.99
N ARG A 174 6.24 -27.09 -5.12
CA ARG A 174 7.20 -28.18 -5.18
C ARG A 174 8.51 -27.68 -5.75
N ARG A 175 9.59 -27.93 -5.04
CA ARG A 175 10.92 -27.57 -5.50
C ARG A 175 12.02 -28.53 -5.06
#